data_f948b995081670d0904da1c0f196d3d6
#
_entry.id   f948b995081670d0904da1c0f196d3d6
#
_cell.length_a   1.000
_cell.length_b   1.000
_cell.length_c   1.000
_cell.angle_alpha   90.00
_cell.angle_beta   90.00
_cell.angle_gamma   90.00
#
_symmetry.space_group_name_H-M   'P 1'
#
loop_
_entity.id
_entity.type
_entity.pdbx_description
1 polymer ?
#
loop_
_entity_poly.entity_id
_entity_poly.type
_entity_poly.pdbx_seq_one_letter_code
_entity_poly.pdbx_strand_id
1 'polypeptide(L)'
;MHTRVAITVRAPRDRLVALLLDHAQWPRIFSETIADTALVRRDAHSLVVMVHHRRDGRVLNVLTDCGNGVVALREFKQRFNATFVNRFARASVGTRYTIDAEVHVKQPFSVIAPLLRGVVERALRRYTMDPLRAAAERVCGNCP
;
A
#
# COMPACT_ATOMS: atom_id res chain seq x y z
N MET A 1 -0.39 -12.32 -12.18
CA MET A 1 -0.11 -11.04 -12.88
C MET A 1 0.87 -10.27 -12.02
N HIS A 2 1.93 -9.78 -12.62
CA HIS A 2 2.95 -8.97 -11.96
C HIS A 2 3.04 -7.60 -12.63
N THR A 3 3.15 -6.53 -11.82
CA THR A 3 3.37 -5.18 -12.34
C THR A 3 4.20 -4.34 -11.36
N ARG A 4 4.79 -3.27 -11.85
CA ARG A 4 5.59 -2.33 -11.06
C ARG A 4 5.18 -0.90 -11.40
N VAL A 5 4.98 -0.09 -10.37
CA VAL A 5 4.75 1.35 -10.49
C VAL A 5 5.70 2.11 -9.57
N ALA A 6 6.10 3.30 -9.97
CA ALA A 6 7.02 4.13 -9.21
C ALA A 6 6.64 5.61 -9.31
N ILE A 7 6.87 6.34 -8.21
CA ILE A 7 6.74 7.80 -8.13
C ILE A 7 7.90 8.38 -7.33
N THR A 8 8.09 9.68 -7.42
CA THR A 8 8.99 10.43 -6.53
C THR A 8 8.15 11.17 -5.48
N VAL A 9 8.59 11.11 -4.23
CA VAL A 9 7.94 11.75 -3.08
C VAL A 9 8.91 12.71 -2.43
N ARG A 10 8.50 13.95 -2.20
CA ARG A 10 9.29 14.98 -1.52
C ARG A 10 9.15 14.84 0.00
N ALA A 11 9.57 13.71 0.52
CA ALA A 11 9.57 13.41 1.95
C ALA A 11 10.64 12.38 2.26
N PRO A 12 11.16 12.33 3.51
CA PRO A 12 12.13 11.33 3.92
C PRO A 12 11.55 9.91 3.87
N ARG A 13 12.39 8.95 3.54
CA ARG A 13 12.04 7.52 3.48
C ARG A 13 11.36 7.01 4.75
N ASP A 14 11.96 7.32 5.90
CA ASP A 14 11.49 6.79 7.18
C ASP A 14 10.09 7.29 7.55
N ARG A 15 9.73 8.47 7.06
CA ARG A 15 8.39 9.02 7.23
C ARG A 15 7.35 8.22 6.45
N LEU A 16 7.65 7.87 5.20
CA LEU A 16 6.76 7.06 4.37
C LEU A 16 6.55 5.67 4.96
N VAL A 17 7.64 5.05 5.45
CA VAL A 17 7.56 3.76 6.15
C VAL A 17 6.67 3.87 7.39
N ALA A 18 6.87 4.90 8.22
CA ALA A 18 6.09 5.10 9.43
C ALA A 18 4.60 5.29 9.14
N LEU A 19 4.25 6.07 8.11
CA LEU A 19 2.86 6.26 7.69
C LEU A 19 2.21 4.98 7.18
N LEU A 20 2.95 4.18 6.41
CA LEU A 20 2.43 2.92 5.88
C LEU A 20 2.21 1.88 6.99
N LEU A 21 3.06 1.87 8.02
CA LEU A 21 2.94 0.94 9.15
C LEU A 21 1.93 1.40 10.22
N ASP A 22 1.49 2.64 10.20
CA ASP A 22 0.51 3.18 11.13
C ASP A 22 -0.92 3.00 10.59
N HIS A 23 -1.46 1.78 10.75
CA HIS A 23 -2.78 1.42 10.23
C HIS A 23 -3.91 2.31 10.78
N ALA A 24 -3.76 2.87 11.97
CA ALA A 24 -4.78 3.74 12.58
C ALA A 24 -5.02 5.01 11.77
N GLN A 25 -4.05 5.47 10.99
CA GLN A 25 -4.18 6.63 10.11
C GLN A 25 -4.71 6.29 8.71
N TRP A 26 -4.80 5.02 8.35
CA TRP A 26 -5.24 4.60 7.00
C TRP A 26 -6.63 5.10 6.61
N PRO A 27 -7.65 5.12 7.48
CA PRO A 27 -8.94 5.69 7.11
C PRO A 27 -8.87 7.17 6.71
N ARG A 28 -7.92 7.91 7.25
CA ARG A 28 -7.69 9.32 6.89
C ARG A 28 -6.83 9.44 5.63
N ILE A 29 -5.74 8.65 5.53
CA ILE A 29 -4.82 8.72 4.38
C ILE A 29 -5.48 8.16 3.12
N PHE A 30 -6.11 6.98 3.23
CA PHE A 30 -6.74 6.27 2.12
C PHE A 30 -8.26 6.36 2.18
N SER A 31 -8.79 7.55 2.43
CA SER A 31 -10.21 7.78 2.74
C SER A 31 -11.18 7.36 1.64
N GLU A 32 -10.74 7.35 0.38
CA GLU A 32 -11.59 6.91 -0.74
C GLU A 32 -11.85 5.40 -0.74
N THR A 33 -10.94 4.62 -0.17
CA THR A 33 -11.00 3.15 -0.24
C THR A 33 -11.17 2.49 1.12
N ILE A 34 -10.67 3.10 2.19
CA ILE A 34 -10.67 2.52 3.54
C ILE A 34 -11.59 3.31 4.46
N ALA A 35 -12.58 2.61 5.02
CA ALA A 35 -13.50 3.19 6.00
C ALA A 35 -12.97 3.05 7.43
N ASP A 36 -12.35 1.91 7.76
CA ASP A 36 -11.95 1.57 9.11
C ASP A 36 -10.87 0.48 9.12
N THR A 37 -10.10 0.41 10.21
CA THR A 37 -9.09 -0.64 10.44
C THR A 37 -9.16 -1.13 11.88
N ALA A 38 -8.86 -2.42 12.09
CA ALA A 38 -8.72 -3.01 13.40
C ALA A 38 -7.49 -3.91 13.46
N LEU A 39 -6.65 -3.70 14.46
CA LEU A 39 -5.49 -4.55 14.69
C LEU A 39 -5.94 -5.91 15.20
N VAL A 40 -5.55 -6.99 14.50
CA VAL A 40 -5.83 -8.36 14.89
C VAL A 40 -4.65 -8.94 15.69
N ARG A 41 -3.43 -8.72 15.23
CA ARG A 41 -2.22 -9.24 15.84
C ARG A 41 -1.01 -8.37 15.53
N ARG A 42 -0.10 -8.27 16.51
CA ARG A 42 1.19 -7.59 16.34
C ARG A 42 2.31 -8.54 16.75
N ASP A 43 3.28 -8.73 15.85
CA ASP A 43 4.56 -9.40 16.13
C ASP A 43 5.71 -8.37 16.03
N ALA A 44 6.95 -8.81 16.24
CA ALA A 44 8.12 -7.91 16.20
C ALA A 44 8.27 -7.14 14.87
N HIS A 45 7.95 -7.79 13.74
CA HIS A 45 8.11 -7.21 12.41
C HIS A 45 6.84 -7.26 11.55
N SER A 46 5.74 -7.75 12.10
CA SER A 46 4.50 -7.95 11.35
C SER A 46 3.29 -7.41 12.07
N LEU A 47 2.34 -6.92 11.28
CA LEU A 47 1.00 -6.52 11.73
C LEU A 47 -0.03 -7.29 10.93
N VAL A 48 -1.02 -7.86 11.60
CA VAL A 48 -2.22 -8.40 10.97
C VAL A 48 -3.36 -7.43 11.26
N VAL A 49 -3.92 -6.85 10.22
CA VAL A 49 -4.93 -5.80 10.31
C VAL A 49 -6.17 -6.22 9.52
N MET A 50 -7.31 -6.13 10.14
CA MET A 50 -8.59 -6.21 9.42
C MET A 50 -8.93 -4.83 8.87
N VAL A 51 -9.02 -4.72 7.56
CA VAL A 51 -9.31 -3.47 6.87
C VAL A 51 -10.73 -3.53 6.31
N HIS A 52 -11.53 -2.53 6.65
CA HIS A 52 -12.84 -2.37 6.04
C HIS A 52 -12.72 -1.50 4.79
N HIS A 53 -12.66 -2.16 3.64
CA HIS A 53 -12.71 -1.49 2.34
C HIS A 53 -14.13 -1.10 1.98
N ARG A 54 -14.31 0.11 1.48
CA ARG A 54 -15.65 0.63 1.14
C ARG A 54 -16.35 -0.19 0.06
N ARG A 55 -15.58 -0.81 -0.86
CA ARG A 55 -16.14 -1.64 -1.94
C ARG A 55 -16.10 -3.13 -1.63
N ASP A 56 -14.99 -3.60 -1.08
CA ASP A 56 -14.72 -5.03 -0.93
C ASP A 56 -15.13 -5.59 0.44
N GLY A 57 -15.59 -4.73 1.35
CA GLY A 57 -15.91 -5.13 2.71
C GLY A 57 -14.66 -5.38 3.54
N ARG A 58 -14.73 -6.35 4.45
CA ARG A 58 -13.61 -6.67 5.36
C ARG A 58 -12.55 -7.50 4.64
N VAL A 59 -11.33 -7.01 4.67
CA VAL A 59 -10.17 -7.63 4.02
C VAL A 59 -9.05 -7.78 5.04
N LEU A 60 -8.52 -8.98 5.14
CA LEU A 60 -7.37 -9.25 6.00
C LEU A 60 -6.10 -8.78 5.29
N ASN A 61 -5.32 -7.97 5.98
CA ASN A 61 -4.03 -7.46 5.52
C ASN A 61 -2.92 -7.90 6.47
N VAL A 62 -1.82 -8.36 5.91
CA VAL A 62 -0.60 -8.69 6.67
C VAL A 62 0.51 -7.77 6.18
N LEU A 63 1.00 -6.91 7.07
CA LEU A 63 2.14 -6.03 6.80
C LEU A 63 3.37 -6.61 7.46
N THR A 64 4.48 -6.61 6.73
CA THR A 64 5.79 -7.01 7.25
C THR A 64 6.80 -5.90 7.00
N ASP A 65 7.41 -5.40 8.05
CA ASP A 65 8.54 -4.49 7.95
C ASP A 65 9.81 -5.32 7.68
N CYS A 66 10.28 -5.28 6.44
CA CYS A 66 11.46 -6.03 6.00
C CYS A 66 12.77 -5.29 6.25
N GLY A 67 12.71 -4.07 6.81
CA GLY A 67 13.87 -3.21 7.01
C GLY A 67 14.33 -2.50 5.73
N ASN A 68 15.24 -1.55 5.86
CA ASN A 68 15.85 -0.79 4.76
C ASN A 68 14.83 -0.11 3.82
N GLY A 69 13.71 0.35 4.37
CA GLY A 69 12.66 1.00 3.58
C GLY A 69 11.81 0.05 2.75
N VAL A 70 11.74 -1.22 3.12
CA VAL A 70 10.90 -2.22 2.43
C VAL A 70 9.78 -2.69 3.34
N VAL A 71 8.55 -2.55 2.89
CA VAL A 71 7.34 -3.03 3.58
C VAL A 71 6.55 -3.91 2.63
N ALA A 72 6.37 -5.16 3.00
CA ALA A 72 5.53 -6.09 2.26
C ALA A 72 4.10 -6.05 2.82
N LEU A 73 3.13 -5.96 1.93
CA LEU A 73 1.71 -6.00 2.25
C LEU A 73 1.07 -7.16 1.49
N ARG A 74 0.39 -8.05 2.22
CA ARG A 74 -0.41 -9.13 1.62
C ARG A 74 -1.88 -8.89 1.91
N GLU A 75 -2.69 -8.95 0.88
CA GLU A 75 -4.14 -8.82 0.96
C GLU A 75 -4.82 -10.13 0.57
N PHE A 76 -5.84 -10.52 1.34
CA PHE A 76 -6.63 -11.72 1.10
C PHE A 76 -8.07 -11.31 0.81
N LYS A 77 -8.40 -11.21 -0.47
CA LYS A 77 -9.75 -10.85 -0.94
C LYS A 77 -10.49 -12.06 -1.50
N GLN A 78 -11.79 -11.90 -1.64
CA GLN A 78 -12.65 -12.99 -2.12
C GLN A 78 -12.30 -13.44 -3.56
N ARG A 79 -12.01 -12.49 -4.44
CA ARG A 79 -11.76 -12.76 -5.87
C ARG A 79 -10.28 -12.89 -6.22
N PHE A 80 -9.40 -12.37 -5.39
CA PHE A 80 -7.97 -12.43 -5.63
C PHE A 80 -7.18 -12.27 -4.32
N ASN A 81 -5.95 -12.76 -4.35
CA ASN A 81 -4.94 -12.44 -3.34
C ASN A 81 -3.88 -11.57 -3.99
N ALA A 82 -3.34 -10.63 -3.24
CA ALA A 82 -2.30 -9.75 -3.74
C ALA A 82 -1.15 -9.61 -2.75
N THR A 83 0.05 -9.49 -3.27
CA THR A 83 1.24 -9.11 -2.52
C THR A 83 1.79 -7.83 -3.12
N PHE A 84 1.99 -6.83 -2.30
CA PHE A 84 2.57 -5.55 -2.67
C PHE A 84 3.86 -5.35 -1.90
N VAL A 85 4.99 -5.29 -2.60
CA VAL A 85 6.27 -4.94 -1.99
C VAL A 85 6.51 -3.46 -2.20
N ASN A 86 6.36 -2.69 -1.13
CA ASN A 86 6.60 -1.25 -1.12
C ASN A 86 8.08 -1.00 -0.82
N ARG A 87 8.77 -0.33 -1.73
CA ARG A 87 10.19 0.03 -1.59
C ARG A 87 10.34 1.53 -1.58
N PHE A 88 10.95 2.02 -0.52
CA PHE A 88 11.26 3.43 -0.34
C PHE A 88 12.78 3.59 -0.38
N ALA A 89 13.30 4.10 -1.48
CA ALA A 89 14.72 4.34 -1.69
C ALA A 89 15.04 5.83 -1.65
N ARG A 90 16.15 6.20 -1.03
CA ARG A 90 16.62 7.58 -1.05
C ARG A 90 16.92 8.01 -2.48
N ALA A 91 16.44 9.19 -2.86
CA ALA A 91 16.71 9.82 -4.15
C ALA A 91 17.52 11.12 -3.94
N SER A 92 17.94 11.74 -5.04
CA SER A 92 18.62 13.05 -4.98
C SER A 92 17.77 14.12 -4.29
N VAL A 93 16.45 14.06 -4.49
CA VAL A 93 15.46 14.88 -3.78
C VAL A 93 14.36 13.95 -3.27
N GLY A 94 14.25 13.81 -1.94
CA GLY A 94 13.22 12.99 -1.31
C GLY A 94 13.42 11.49 -1.46
N THR A 95 12.37 10.79 -1.84
CA THR A 95 12.29 9.32 -1.87
C THR A 95 11.70 8.84 -3.19
N ARG A 96 12.31 7.81 -3.75
CA ARG A 96 11.70 7.03 -4.83
C ARG A 96 10.85 5.93 -4.21
N TYR A 97 9.56 6.00 -4.46
CA TYR A 97 8.58 5.02 -3.99
C TYR A 97 8.18 4.08 -5.12
N THR A 98 8.42 2.79 -4.94
CA THR A 98 8.09 1.75 -5.91
C THR A 98 7.19 0.71 -5.26
N ILE A 99 6.16 0.26 -5.98
CA ILE A 99 5.36 -0.91 -5.61
C ILE A 99 5.58 -1.98 -6.67
N ASP A 100 6.06 -3.14 -6.23
CA ASP A 100 6.01 -4.38 -6.98
C ASP A 100 4.74 -5.13 -6.56
N ALA A 101 3.81 -5.30 -7.48
CA ALA A 101 2.52 -5.93 -7.23
C ALA A 101 2.47 -7.31 -7.91
N GLU A 102 2.11 -8.31 -7.13
CA GLU A 102 1.79 -9.65 -7.62
C GLU A 102 0.35 -9.98 -7.23
N VAL A 103 -0.50 -10.22 -8.23
CA VAL A 103 -1.92 -10.46 -8.05
C VAL A 103 -2.29 -11.84 -8.59
N HIS A 104 -2.81 -12.70 -7.72
CA HIS A 104 -3.36 -14.00 -8.05
C HIS A 104 -4.88 -13.93 -8.09
N VAL A 105 -5.42 -13.94 -9.31
CA VAL A 105 -6.87 -13.94 -9.53
C VAL A 105 -7.40 -15.35 -9.39
N LYS A 106 -8.37 -15.55 -8.50
CA LYS A 106 -8.96 -16.85 -8.22
C LYS A 106 -9.90 -17.27 -9.35
N GLN A 107 -10.04 -18.59 -9.58
CA GLN A 107 -11.04 -19.12 -10.49
C GLN A 107 -12.46 -18.72 -10.06
N PRO A 108 -13.37 -18.41 -10.98
CA PRO A 108 -13.26 -18.49 -12.46
C PRO A 108 -12.67 -17.22 -13.11
N PHE A 109 -12.23 -16.23 -12.33
CA PHE A 109 -11.83 -14.89 -12.79
C PHE A 109 -10.42 -14.84 -13.39
N SER A 110 -9.64 -15.90 -13.32
CA SER A 110 -8.24 -15.93 -13.79
C SER A 110 -8.07 -15.64 -15.29
N VAL A 111 -9.12 -15.89 -16.08
CA VAL A 111 -9.11 -15.67 -17.54
C VAL A 111 -8.91 -14.19 -17.90
N ILE A 112 -9.37 -13.28 -17.06
CA ILE A 112 -9.26 -11.82 -17.30
C ILE A 112 -8.00 -11.19 -16.72
N ALA A 113 -7.15 -11.98 -16.03
CA ALA A 113 -5.97 -11.47 -15.35
C ALA A 113 -5.04 -10.63 -16.26
N PRO A 114 -4.73 -11.04 -17.51
CA PRO A 114 -3.87 -10.25 -18.40
C PRO A 114 -4.44 -8.85 -18.72
N LEU A 115 -5.76 -8.68 -18.68
CA LEU A 115 -6.42 -7.41 -18.98
C LEU A 115 -6.42 -6.45 -17.78
N LEU A 116 -6.11 -6.94 -16.59
CA LEU A 116 -6.18 -6.16 -15.35
C LEU A 116 -4.93 -5.33 -15.06
N ARG A 117 -3.83 -5.56 -15.76
CA ARG A 117 -2.55 -4.89 -15.47
C ARG A 117 -2.68 -3.37 -15.43
N GLY A 118 -3.21 -2.77 -16.49
CA GLY A 118 -3.39 -1.31 -16.56
C GLY A 118 -4.38 -0.78 -15.53
N VAL A 119 -5.40 -1.55 -15.20
CA VAL A 119 -6.38 -1.21 -14.16
C VAL A 119 -5.70 -1.21 -12.78
N VAL A 120 -4.89 -2.23 -12.49
CA VAL A 120 -4.16 -2.33 -11.23
C VAL A 120 -3.14 -1.20 -11.09
N GLU A 121 -2.38 -0.90 -12.15
CA GLU A 121 -1.41 0.19 -12.13
C GLU A 121 -2.05 1.55 -11.84
N ARG A 122 -3.17 1.86 -12.49
CA ARG A 122 -3.91 3.09 -12.23
C ARG A 122 -4.48 3.14 -10.81
N ALA A 123 -5.00 2.01 -10.33
CA ALA A 123 -5.54 1.91 -8.97
C ALA A 123 -4.45 2.09 -7.91
N LEU A 124 -3.28 1.48 -8.09
CA LEU A 124 -2.15 1.64 -7.19
C LEU A 124 -1.68 3.10 -7.12
N ARG A 125 -1.56 3.78 -8.26
CA ARG A 125 -1.20 5.19 -8.29
C ARG A 125 -2.24 6.05 -7.59
N ARG A 126 -3.50 5.94 -7.97
CA ARG A 126 -4.58 6.80 -7.49
C ARG A 126 -4.93 6.55 -6.03
N TYR A 127 -5.06 5.29 -5.63
CA TYR A 127 -5.64 4.94 -4.33
C TYR A 127 -4.61 4.60 -3.26
N THR A 128 -3.35 4.38 -3.62
CA THR A 128 -2.28 4.03 -2.68
C THR A 128 -1.14 5.04 -2.71
N MET A 129 -0.49 5.22 -3.85
CA MET A 129 0.72 6.04 -3.94
C MET A 129 0.44 7.53 -3.78
N ASP A 130 -0.53 8.07 -4.50
CA ASP A 130 -0.85 9.50 -4.43
C ASP A 130 -1.37 9.94 -3.06
N PRO A 131 -2.27 9.19 -2.39
CA PRO A 131 -2.67 9.51 -1.02
C PRO A 131 -1.52 9.46 -0.01
N LEU A 132 -0.66 8.46 -0.09
CA LEU A 132 0.49 8.34 0.79
C LEU A 132 1.48 9.48 0.57
N ARG A 133 1.76 9.82 -0.70
CA ARG A 133 2.58 10.98 -1.06
C ARG A 133 2.00 12.27 -0.49
N ALA A 134 0.71 12.51 -0.68
CA ALA A 134 0.04 13.71 -0.16
C ALA A 134 0.13 13.81 1.36
N ALA A 135 -0.03 12.69 2.08
CA ALA A 135 0.10 12.66 3.53
C ALA A 135 1.53 12.94 3.98
N ALA A 136 2.52 12.37 3.31
CA ALA A 136 3.93 12.56 3.64
C ALA A 136 4.41 13.99 3.35
N GLU A 137 4.05 14.56 2.21
CA GLU A 137 4.49 15.88 1.77
C GLU A 137 3.83 17.03 2.53
N ARG A 138 2.58 16.87 2.99
CA ARG A 138 1.89 17.89 3.79
C ARG A 138 2.63 18.27 5.07
N VAL A 139 3.24 17.30 5.72
CA VAL A 139 3.98 17.56 6.97
C VAL A 139 5.36 18.13 6.66
N CYS A 140 5.98 17.76 5.54
CA CYS A 140 7.25 18.37 5.11
C CYS A 140 7.07 19.80 4.61
N GLY A 141 5.89 20.17 4.09
CA GLY A 141 5.56 21.53 3.70
C GLY A 141 5.41 22.50 4.90
N ASN A 142 5.21 21.98 6.11
CA ASN A 142 5.11 22.75 7.34
C ASN A 142 6.38 22.72 8.19
N CYS A 143 7.46 22.10 7.72
CA CYS A 143 8.76 22.17 8.38
C CYS A 143 9.42 23.51 8.06
N PRO A 144 9.79 24.30 9.10
CA PRO A 144 10.53 25.53 8.87
C PRO A 144 11.91 25.26 8.29
#